data_997d088a14650bebdd233389c29e0c12
#
_entry.id   997d088a14650bebdd233389c29e0c12
#
_cell.length_a   1.000
_cell.length_b   1.000
_cell.length_c   1.000
_cell.angle_alpha   90.00
_cell.angle_beta   90.00
_cell.angle_gamma   90.00
#
_symmetry.space_group_name_H-M   'P 1'
#
loop_
_entity.id
_entity.type
_entity.pdbx_description
1 polymer ?
#
loop_
_entity_poly.entity_id
_entity_poly.type
_entity_poly.pdbx_seq_one_letter_code
_entity_poly.pdbx_strand_id
1 'polypeptide(L)'
;MADDVLLSARHLSVRFGGVLAVNDVSFDVRRGEVFTLIGPNGAGKTTVFNLISRIYTPTSGEIDFAGPSGMLRLTSQPAHQVASLGIARTFQNIELFEHATVLHNLLIGRHTHRQTGFWSELFFTSATRAAEVAARDRVERVIDLLDLQHHRESMVAGLPYGVRKVVELARALCAEPQLLLLDEPSSGLNVEETDDMAFWIQDIVQELGVTVLMVEHDMSLVSRVSDRVVAMNQGQVLAMGTPREVQTDPAVIEAYLGSVDDVASLRRPA
;
A
#
# COMPACT_ATOMS: atom_id res chain seq x y z
N MET A 1 16.59 19.56 0.28
CA MET A 1 16.05 18.60 -0.72
C MET A 1 16.28 17.13 -0.38
N ALA A 2 17.18 16.77 0.55
CA ALA A 2 17.33 15.37 1.01
C ALA A 2 16.39 15.01 2.17
N ASP A 3 15.79 15.98 2.85
CA ASP A 3 14.94 15.79 4.04
C ASP A 3 13.50 15.35 3.73
N ASP A 4 13.11 15.29 2.44
CA ASP A 4 11.73 15.01 2.03
C ASP A 4 11.50 13.54 1.58
N VAL A 5 12.56 12.76 1.41
CA VAL A 5 12.46 11.35 0.98
C VAL A 5 12.12 10.46 2.17
N LEU A 6 10.97 9.78 2.10
CA LEU A 6 10.53 8.82 3.10
C LEU A 6 11.09 7.43 2.85
N LEU A 7 11.08 6.97 1.58
CA LEU A 7 11.62 5.67 1.19
C LEU A 7 12.49 5.83 -0.05
N SER A 8 13.66 5.20 -0.05
CA SER A 8 14.56 5.14 -1.20
C SER A 8 14.90 3.70 -1.53
N ALA A 9 14.57 3.29 -2.75
CA ALA A 9 14.91 2.00 -3.33
C ALA A 9 16.05 2.21 -4.34
N ARG A 10 17.16 1.45 -4.18
CA ARG A 10 18.35 1.63 -5.03
C ARG A 10 18.83 0.30 -5.58
N HIS A 11 18.93 0.22 -6.91
CA HIS A 11 19.48 -0.92 -7.64
C HIS A 11 18.89 -2.26 -7.22
N LEU A 12 17.55 -2.27 -6.93
CA LEU A 12 16.85 -3.46 -6.48
C LEU A 12 16.82 -4.51 -7.58
N SER A 13 17.30 -5.70 -7.25
CA SER A 13 17.17 -6.87 -8.10
C SER A 13 16.78 -8.08 -7.28
N VAL A 14 15.88 -8.91 -7.81
CA VAL A 14 15.51 -10.19 -7.22
C VAL A 14 15.30 -11.25 -8.27
N ARG A 15 15.85 -12.43 -8.01
CA ARG A 15 15.76 -13.59 -8.87
C ARG A 15 15.07 -14.74 -8.15
N PHE A 16 14.10 -15.36 -8.81
CA PHE A 16 13.46 -16.59 -8.35
C PHE A 16 13.81 -17.74 -9.31
N GLY A 17 14.67 -18.64 -8.86
CA GLY A 17 15.19 -19.68 -9.74
C GLY A 17 15.89 -19.07 -10.96
N GLY A 18 15.37 -19.33 -12.17
CA GLY A 18 15.90 -18.79 -13.42
C GLY A 18 15.34 -17.42 -13.82
N VAL A 19 14.27 -16.93 -13.18
CA VAL A 19 13.55 -15.73 -13.57
C VAL A 19 14.07 -14.52 -12.77
N LEU A 20 14.48 -13.46 -13.47
CA LEU A 20 14.82 -12.17 -12.89
C LEU A 20 13.53 -11.33 -12.82
N ALA A 21 12.86 -11.34 -11.65
CA ALA A 21 11.56 -10.71 -11.46
C ALA A 21 11.63 -9.19 -11.25
N VAL A 22 12.73 -8.69 -10.70
CA VAL A 22 13.08 -7.27 -10.60
C VAL A 22 14.55 -7.13 -10.97
N ASN A 23 14.86 -6.16 -11.82
CA ASN A 23 16.17 -5.95 -12.42
C ASN A 23 16.56 -4.47 -12.38
N ASP A 24 17.44 -4.11 -11.46
CA ASP A 24 18.04 -2.79 -11.32
C ASP A 24 17.00 -1.65 -11.14
N VAL A 25 15.96 -1.88 -10.34
CA VAL A 25 14.91 -0.90 -10.07
C VAL A 25 15.36 0.10 -9.02
N SER A 26 15.24 1.39 -9.33
CA SER A 26 15.55 2.50 -8.42
C SER A 26 14.47 3.57 -8.47
N PHE A 27 14.00 4.00 -7.30
CA PHE A 27 13.06 5.13 -7.14
C PHE A 27 13.06 5.63 -5.71
N ASP A 28 12.56 6.86 -5.53
CA ASP A 28 12.35 7.47 -4.22
C ASP A 28 10.88 7.82 -4.03
N VAL A 29 10.36 7.64 -2.82
CA VAL A 29 9.02 8.07 -2.39
C VAL A 29 9.18 9.21 -1.40
N ARG A 30 8.49 10.33 -1.65
CA ARG A 30 8.55 11.53 -0.80
C ARG A 30 7.46 11.49 0.27
N ARG A 31 7.68 12.22 1.35
CA ARG A 31 6.65 12.35 2.41
C ARG A 31 5.42 13.06 1.88
N GLY A 32 4.25 12.52 2.23
CA GLY A 32 2.96 13.13 1.88
C GLY A 32 2.61 13.08 0.40
N GLU A 33 3.26 12.23 -0.41
CA GLU A 33 2.84 12.00 -1.80
C GLU A 33 2.07 10.69 -1.97
N VAL A 34 1.28 10.62 -3.02
CA VAL A 34 0.76 9.37 -3.59
C VAL A 34 1.67 8.96 -4.74
N PHE A 35 2.48 7.92 -4.50
CA PHE A 35 3.39 7.36 -5.50
C PHE A 35 2.85 6.02 -6.02
N THR A 36 2.73 5.86 -7.33
CA THR A 36 2.08 4.69 -7.91
C THR A 36 2.99 3.88 -8.83
N LEU A 37 2.99 2.56 -8.65
CA LEU A 37 3.61 1.61 -9.56
C LEU A 37 2.57 1.10 -10.55
N ILE A 38 2.80 1.29 -11.85
CA ILE A 38 1.96 0.75 -12.92
C ILE A 38 2.75 -0.20 -13.83
N GLY A 39 2.04 -0.97 -14.66
CA GLY A 39 2.66 -1.87 -15.63
C GLY A 39 1.80 -3.11 -15.86
N PRO A 40 2.07 -3.88 -16.93
CA PRO A 40 1.33 -5.10 -17.23
C PRO A 40 1.52 -6.19 -16.16
N ASN A 41 0.72 -7.25 -16.25
CA ASN A 41 0.86 -8.41 -15.38
C ASN A 41 2.24 -9.05 -15.57
N GLY A 42 2.89 -9.39 -14.48
CA GLY A 42 4.27 -9.91 -14.49
C GLY A 42 5.36 -8.84 -14.59
N ALA A 43 5.03 -7.54 -14.62
CA ALA A 43 6.02 -6.46 -14.68
C ALA A 43 6.93 -6.36 -13.42
N GLY A 44 6.61 -7.06 -12.33
CA GLY A 44 7.42 -7.04 -11.10
C GLY A 44 6.87 -6.14 -9.98
N LYS A 45 5.73 -5.46 -10.18
CA LYS A 45 5.13 -4.52 -9.21
C LYS A 45 4.92 -5.13 -7.83
N THR A 46 4.18 -6.23 -7.73
CA THR A 46 3.93 -6.94 -6.46
C THR A 46 5.22 -7.48 -5.85
N THR A 47 6.21 -7.81 -6.68
CA THR A 47 7.53 -8.21 -6.19
C THR A 47 8.25 -7.05 -5.50
N VAL A 48 8.19 -5.82 -6.05
CA VAL A 48 8.71 -4.62 -5.40
C VAL A 48 8.00 -4.37 -4.06
N PHE A 49 6.67 -4.50 -4.00
CA PHE A 49 5.91 -4.42 -2.74
C PHE A 49 6.37 -5.46 -1.71
N ASN A 50 6.60 -6.69 -2.15
CA ASN A 50 7.08 -7.76 -1.28
C ASN A 50 8.51 -7.53 -0.78
N LEU A 51 9.35 -6.84 -1.55
CA LEU A 51 10.68 -6.40 -1.10
C LEU A 51 10.58 -5.31 -0.04
N ILE A 52 9.70 -4.31 -0.21
CA ILE A 52 9.49 -3.23 0.76
C ILE A 52 8.87 -3.78 2.05
N SER A 53 7.89 -4.69 1.94
CA SER A 53 7.26 -5.35 3.09
C SER A 53 8.18 -6.41 3.75
N ARG A 54 9.38 -6.65 3.20
CA ARG A 54 10.34 -7.67 3.68
C ARG A 54 9.81 -9.11 3.61
N ILE A 55 8.75 -9.36 2.84
CA ILE A 55 8.29 -10.72 2.52
C ILE A 55 9.36 -11.44 1.68
N TYR A 56 10.00 -10.69 0.76
CA TYR A 56 11.17 -11.15 0.01
C TYR A 56 12.42 -10.37 0.40
N THR A 57 13.57 -11.01 0.26
CA THR A 57 14.89 -10.38 0.39
C THR A 57 15.42 -10.13 -1.02
N PRO A 58 15.92 -8.91 -1.34
CA PRO A 58 16.52 -8.66 -2.64
C PRO A 58 17.81 -9.48 -2.81
N THR A 59 18.11 -9.86 -4.05
CA THR A 59 19.38 -10.49 -4.41
C THR A 59 20.51 -9.46 -4.37
N SER A 60 20.22 -8.21 -4.78
CA SER A 60 21.10 -7.06 -4.70
C SER A 60 20.29 -5.77 -4.57
N GLY A 61 20.97 -4.69 -4.19
CA GLY A 61 20.36 -3.39 -3.94
C GLY A 61 19.90 -3.24 -2.49
N GLU A 62 19.38 -2.07 -2.18
CA GLU A 62 19.01 -1.69 -0.82
C GLU A 62 17.77 -0.82 -0.79
N ILE A 63 17.07 -0.86 0.34
CA ILE A 63 15.92 -0.01 0.63
C ILE A 63 16.21 0.71 1.93
N ASP A 64 16.21 2.02 1.90
CA ASP A 64 16.33 2.89 3.05
C ASP A 64 14.97 3.53 3.34
N PHE A 65 14.62 3.64 4.62
CA PHE A 65 13.36 4.19 5.10
C PHE A 65 13.61 5.19 6.23
N ALA A 66 13.04 6.38 6.10
CA ALA A 66 13.11 7.44 7.12
C ALA A 66 11.99 7.27 8.15
N GLY A 67 12.15 6.29 9.04
CA GLY A 67 11.20 5.98 10.10
C GLY A 67 11.25 6.97 11.28
N PRO A 68 10.44 6.73 12.34
CA PRO A 68 10.37 7.62 13.50
C PRO A 68 11.71 7.81 14.23
N SER A 69 12.59 6.81 14.16
CA SER A 69 13.91 6.82 14.81
C SER A 69 15.04 7.31 13.89
N GLY A 70 14.71 7.84 12.72
CA GLY A 70 15.65 8.29 11.70
C GLY A 70 15.77 7.35 10.51
N MET A 71 16.79 7.57 9.66
CA MET A 71 17.06 6.76 8.48
C MET A 71 17.53 5.36 8.89
N LEU A 72 16.88 4.33 8.38
CA LEU A 72 17.25 2.94 8.64
C LEU A 72 17.27 2.14 7.32
N ARG A 73 18.14 1.14 7.29
CA ARG A 73 18.18 0.20 6.16
C ARG A 73 17.13 -0.87 6.34
N LEU A 74 16.05 -0.77 5.57
CA LEU A 74 14.91 -1.68 5.66
C LEU A 74 15.29 -3.11 5.25
N THR A 75 16.20 -3.27 4.27
CA THR A 75 16.68 -4.57 3.81
C THR A 75 17.41 -5.40 4.89
N SER A 76 17.90 -4.77 5.96
CA SER A 76 18.50 -5.45 7.11
C SER A 76 17.53 -5.77 8.23
N GLN A 77 16.28 -5.26 8.17
CA GLN A 77 15.28 -5.48 9.22
C GLN A 77 14.53 -6.80 9.00
N PRO A 78 14.14 -7.50 10.07
CA PRO A 78 13.29 -8.68 9.94
C PRO A 78 11.84 -8.26 9.58
N ALA A 79 11.15 -9.11 8.80
CA ALA A 79 9.81 -8.83 8.28
C ALA A 79 8.79 -8.44 9.37
N HIS A 80 8.81 -9.11 10.52
CA HIS A 80 7.86 -8.85 11.62
C HIS A 80 8.01 -7.46 12.26
N GLN A 81 9.12 -6.75 12.04
CA GLN A 81 9.36 -5.41 12.58
C GLN A 81 8.89 -4.31 11.63
N VAL A 82 8.59 -4.61 10.36
CA VAL A 82 8.22 -3.59 9.35
C VAL A 82 7.02 -2.76 9.79
N ALA A 83 6.01 -3.39 10.35
CA ALA A 83 4.83 -2.68 10.86
C ALA A 83 5.16 -1.72 12.01
N SER A 84 6.05 -2.11 12.94
CA SER A 84 6.48 -1.25 14.05
C SER A 84 7.37 -0.09 13.61
N LEU A 85 7.94 -0.16 12.41
CA LEU A 85 8.70 0.93 11.80
C LEU A 85 7.81 2.01 11.17
N GLY A 86 6.49 1.81 11.12
CA GLY A 86 5.55 2.75 10.55
C GLY A 86 5.19 2.46 9.09
N ILE A 87 5.30 1.21 8.64
CA ILE A 87 4.87 0.77 7.31
C ILE A 87 3.68 -0.18 7.47
N ALA A 88 2.50 0.20 6.97
CA ALA A 88 1.34 -0.68 6.89
C ALA A 88 1.08 -1.10 5.44
N ARG A 89 0.43 -2.24 5.26
CA ARG A 89 0.07 -2.77 3.94
C ARG A 89 -1.35 -3.34 3.95
N THR A 90 -2.11 -3.04 2.91
CA THR A 90 -3.29 -3.83 2.53
C THR A 90 -2.85 -4.97 1.61
N PHE A 91 -3.59 -6.07 1.61
CA PHE A 91 -3.30 -7.21 0.74
C PHE A 91 -4.31 -7.26 -0.41
N GLN A 92 -3.93 -7.84 -1.54
CA GLN A 92 -4.81 -8.02 -2.70
C GLN A 92 -6.06 -8.84 -2.33
N ASN A 93 -5.91 -9.85 -1.49
CA ASN A 93 -7.02 -10.60 -0.91
C ASN A 93 -7.37 -10.04 0.46
N ILE A 94 -8.65 -9.78 0.69
CA ILE A 94 -9.15 -9.24 1.96
C ILE A 94 -8.90 -10.24 3.08
N GLU A 95 -8.02 -9.90 4.02
CA GLU A 95 -7.66 -10.73 5.19
C GLU A 95 -8.28 -10.15 6.47
N LEU A 96 -9.60 -10.12 6.56
CA LEU A 96 -10.34 -9.68 7.74
C LEU A 96 -10.82 -10.87 8.56
N PHE A 97 -10.99 -10.64 9.87
CA PHE A 97 -11.66 -11.61 10.75
C PHE A 97 -13.16 -11.55 10.50
N GLU A 98 -13.67 -12.49 9.69
CA GLU A 98 -15.06 -12.51 9.22
C GLU A 98 -16.09 -12.60 10.36
N HIS A 99 -15.76 -13.33 11.44
CA HIS A 99 -16.60 -13.51 12.61
C HIS A 99 -16.40 -12.46 13.71
N ALA A 100 -15.75 -11.34 13.37
CA ALA A 100 -15.60 -10.18 14.22
C ALA A 100 -16.32 -8.97 13.61
N THR A 101 -16.68 -7.99 14.43
CA THR A 101 -17.24 -6.72 13.95
C THR A 101 -16.17 -5.88 13.28
N VAL A 102 -16.62 -4.86 12.52
CA VAL A 102 -15.72 -3.84 11.96
C VAL A 102 -14.86 -3.24 13.08
N LEU A 103 -15.47 -2.76 14.16
CA LEU A 103 -14.75 -2.18 15.31
C LEU A 103 -13.66 -3.13 15.84
N HIS A 104 -13.95 -4.42 16.00
CA HIS A 104 -12.96 -5.38 16.49
C HIS A 104 -11.81 -5.58 15.50
N ASN A 105 -12.09 -5.63 14.18
CA ASN A 105 -11.05 -5.72 13.15
C ASN A 105 -10.11 -4.52 13.21
N LEU A 106 -10.65 -3.31 13.39
CA LEU A 106 -9.86 -2.09 13.47
C LEU A 106 -9.01 -2.04 14.76
N LEU A 107 -9.56 -2.47 15.89
CA LEU A 107 -8.82 -2.55 17.16
C LEU A 107 -7.64 -3.53 17.07
N ILE A 108 -7.75 -4.61 16.30
CA ILE A 108 -6.62 -5.52 16.03
C ILE A 108 -5.50 -4.78 15.27
N GLY A 109 -5.82 -3.86 14.34
CA GLY A 109 -4.85 -3.02 13.65
C GLY A 109 -3.97 -2.18 14.60
N ARG A 110 -4.44 -1.91 15.81
CA ARG A 110 -3.69 -1.18 16.86
C ARG A 110 -2.71 -2.04 17.67
N HIS A 111 -2.63 -3.33 17.41
CA HIS A 111 -1.79 -4.25 18.21
C HIS A 111 -0.33 -3.82 18.27
N THR A 112 0.22 -3.22 17.21
CA THR A 112 1.60 -2.74 17.15
C THR A 112 1.91 -1.62 18.16
N HIS A 113 0.89 -0.89 18.62
CA HIS A 113 1.01 0.21 19.58
C HIS A 113 0.71 -0.19 21.03
N ARG A 114 0.39 -1.46 21.28
CA ARG A 114 0.19 -1.96 22.66
C ARG A 114 1.54 -2.08 23.37
N GLN A 115 1.81 -1.13 24.24
CA GLN A 115 3.01 -1.12 25.09
C GLN A 115 2.73 -1.61 26.52
N THR A 116 1.57 -2.23 26.76
CA THR A 116 1.19 -2.70 28.09
C THR A 116 1.89 -4.01 28.41
N GLY A 117 2.64 -4.04 29.53
CA GLY A 117 3.28 -5.27 29.99
C GLY A 117 2.24 -6.26 30.53
N PHE A 118 2.56 -7.55 30.49
CA PHE A 118 1.70 -8.65 30.97
C PHE A 118 1.05 -8.40 32.34
N TRP A 119 1.80 -7.86 33.31
CA TRP A 119 1.30 -7.56 34.65
C TRP A 119 0.35 -6.36 34.70
N SER A 120 0.54 -5.35 33.86
CA SER A 120 -0.37 -4.19 33.79
C SER A 120 -1.73 -4.56 33.15
N GLU A 121 -1.75 -5.50 32.23
CA GLU A 121 -2.97 -6.06 31.64
C GLU A 121 -3.72 -6.95 32.64
N LEU A 122 -3.00 -7.80 33.39
CA LEU A 122 -3.60 -8.70 34.38
C LEU A 122 -4.33 -7.95 35.52
N PHE A 123 -3.77 -6.80 35.95
CA PHE A 123 -4.33 -6.00 37.03
C PHE A 123 -5.24 -4.85 36.58
N PHE A 124 -5.53 -4.73 35.27
CA PHE A 124 -6.42 -3.70 34.72
C PHE A 124 -6.14 -2.29 35.30
N THR A 125 -4.89 -1.87 35.25
CA THR A 125 -4.45 -0.60 35.84
C THR A 125 -5.12 0.59 35.15
N SER A 126 -5.16 1.75 35.83
CA SER A 126 -5.65 3.01 35.25
C SER A 126 -4.92 3.38 33.95
N ALA A 127 -3.64 3.06 33.84
CA ALA A 127 -2.83 3.26 32.63
C ALA A 127 -3.32 2.38 31.48
N THR A 128 -3.63 1.10 31.73
CA THR A 128 -4.20 0.18 30.73
C THR A 128 -5.55 0.68 30.23
N ARG A 129 -6.43 1.14 31.13
CA ARG A 129 -7.73 1.70 30.76
C ARG A 129 -7.59 2.98 29.94
N ALA A 130 -6.69 3.88 30.30
CA ALA A 130 -6.43 5.11 29.53
C ALA A 130 -5.89 4.79 28.11
N ALA A 131 -4.97 3.81 28.00
CA ALA A 131 -4.46 3.36 26.71
C ALA A 131 -5.56 2.73 25.83
N GLU A 132 -6.48 1.97 26.43
CA GLU A 132 -7.61 1.37 25.69
C GLU A 132 -8.59 2.43 25.19
N VAL A 133 -8.93 3.43 26.03
CA VAL A 133 -9.78 4.57 25.61
C VAL A 133 -9.10 5.34 24.46
N ALA A 134 -7.82 5.68 24.60
CA ALA A 134 -7.08 6.36 23.54
C ALA A 134 -7.01 5.54 22.24
N ALA A 135 -6.89 4.21 22.33
CA ALA A 135 -6.92 3.34 21.15
C ALA A 135 -8.29 3.37 20.47
N ARG A 136 -9.39 3.33 21.23
CA ARG A 136 -10.74 3.44 20.71
C ARG A 136 -11.01 4.79 20.04
N ASP A 137 -10.62 5.88 20.68
CA ASP A 137 -10.78 7.24 20.13
C ASP A 137 -10.08 7.40 18.76
N ARG A 138 -8.96 6.71 18.57
CA ARG A 138 -8.25 6.70 17.28
C ARG A 138 -8.94 5.86 16.24
N VAL A 139 -9.45 4.70 16.62
CA VAL A 139 -10.26 3.84 15.74
C VAL A 139 -11.53 4.57 15.30
N GLU A 140 -12.22 5.28 16.21
CA GLU A 140 -13.42 6.06 15.87
C GLU A 140 -13.11 7.16 14.84
N ARG A 141 -11.96 7.85 14.96
CA ARG A 141 -11.56 8.83 13.92
C ARG A 141 -11.34 8.20 12.55
N VAL A 142 -10.80 6.98 12.49
CA VAL A 142 -10.64 6.25 11.21
C VAL A 142 -12.00 5.80 10.67
N ILE A 143 -12.93 5.38 11.54
CA ILE A 143 -14.31 5.06 11.18
C ILE A 143 -15.00 6.28 10.57
N ASP A 144 -14.81 7.46 11.17
CA ASP A 144 -15.40 8.70 10.69
C ASP A 144 -14.78 9.14 9.35
N LEU A 145 -13.48 9.05 9.19
CA LEU A 145 -12.77 9.41 7.95
C LEU A 145 -13.20 8.57 6.75
N LEU A 146 -13.51 7.29 6.96
CA LEU A 146 -13.83 6.32 5.91
C LEU A 146 -15.34 5.97 5.83
N ASP A 147 -16.21 6.79 6.44
CA ASP A 147 -17.66 6.64 6.42
C ASP A 147 -18.18 5.25 6.89
N LEU A 148 -17.46 4.62 7.84
CA LEU A 148 -17.79 3.29 8.36
C LEU A 148 -18.76 3.28 9.55
N GLN A 149 -19.31 4.45 9.98
CA GLN A 149 -20.14 4.57 11.19
C GLN A 149 -21.32 3.60 11.18
N HIS A 150 -22.01 3.49 10.05
CA HIS A 150 -23.18 2.60 9.90
C HIS A 150 -22.82 1.11 9.96
N HIS A 151 -21.56 0.76 9.70
CA HIS A 151 -21.07 -0.62 9.69
C HIS A 151 -20.29 -1.00 10.94
N ARG A 152 -20.09 -0.05 11.87
CA ARG A 152 -19.22 -0.17 13.05
C ARG A 152 -19.42 -1.49 13.84
N GLU A 153 -20.67 -1.84 14.13
CA GLU A 153 -21.06 -3.04 14.89
C GLU A 153 -21.40 -4.23 14.00
N SER A 154 -21.36 -4.08 12.68
CA SER A 154 -21.69 -5.14 11.74
C SER A 154 -20.59 -6.20 11.70
N MET A 155 -20.97 -7.45 11.59
CA MET A 155 -20.05 -8.57 11.33
C MET A 155 -19.49 -8.46 9.91
N VAL A 156 -18.18 -8.62 9.74
CA VAL A 156 -17.50 -8.48 8.43
C VAL A 156 -18.03 -9.47 7.40
N ALA A 157 -18.38 -10.70 7.81
CA ALA A 157 -18.91 -11.73 6.91
C ALA A 157 -20.17 -11.28 6.15
N GLY A 158 -20.98 -10.39 6.73
CA GLY A 158 -22.23 -9.90 6.13
C GLY A 158 -22.09 -8.66 5.26
N LEU A 159 -20.87 -8.09 5.15
CA LEU A 159 -20.67 -6.84 4.43
C LEU A 159 -20.44 -7.06 2.93
N PRO A 160 -20.90 -6.11 2.08
CA PRO A 160 -20.54 -6.06 0.66
C PRO A 160 -19.02 -6.03 0.47
N TYR A 161 -18.57 -6.48 -0.69
CA TYR A 161 -17.14 -6.57 -1.00
C TYR A 161 -16.44 -5.19 -0.91
N GLY A 162 -17.02 -4.13 -1.49
CA GLY A 162 -16.48 -2.78 -1.43
C GLY A 162 -16.31 -2.30 0.01
N VAL A 163 -17.32 -2.49 0.87
CA VAL A 163 -17.23 -2.11 2.30
C VAL A 163 -16.12 -2.91 3.00
N ARG A 164 -15.95 -4.20 2.71
CA ARG A 164 -14.86 -4.99 3.29
C ARG A 164 -13.47 -4.47 2.88
N LYS A 165 -13.31 -3.98 1.65
CA LYS A 165 -12.07 -3.31 1.22
C LYS A 165 -11.80 -2.04 2.02
N VAL A 166 -12.82 -1.24 2.28
CA VAL A 166 -12.69 -0.05 3.13
C VAL A 166 -12.32 -0.41 4.57
N VAL A 167 -12.91 -1.48 5.12
CA VAL A 167 -12.53 -1.97 6.46
C VAL A 167 -11.08 -2.44 6.51
N GLU A 168 -10.56 -3.04 5.44
CA GLU A 168 -9.14 -3.43 5.36
C GLU A 168 -8.23 -2.20 5.33
N LEU A 169 -8.57 -1.18 4.53
CA LEU A 169 -7.89 0.12 4.51
C LEU A 169 -7.91 0.77 5.90
N ALA A 170 -9.08 0.82 6.54
CA ALA A 170 -9.27 1.33 7.90
C ALA A 170 -8.37 0.61 8.91
N ARG A 171 -8.29 -0.72 8.85
CA ARG A 171 -7.44 -1.52 9.73
C ARG A 171 -5.96 -1.19 9.54
N ALA A 172 -5.50 -0.99 8.30
CA ALA A 172 -4.13 -0.59 8.02
C ALA A 172 -3.83 0.81 8.58
N LEU A 173 -4.76 1.76 8.45
CA LEU A 173 -4.65 3.12 9.00
C LEU A 173 -4.62 3.14 10.53
N CYS A 174 -5.34 2.22 11.19
CA CYS A 174 -5.30 2.09 12.66
C CYS A 174 -3.89 1.78 13.21
N ALA A 175 -2.96 1.30 12.38
CA ALA A 175 -1.55 1.17 12.74
C ALA A 175 -0.79 2.52 12.73
N GLU A 176 -1.44 3.65 12.41
CA GLU A 176 -0.83 4.99 12.31
C GLU A 176 0.47 4.97 11.47
N PRO A 177 0.43 4.49 10.23
CA PRO A 177 1.63 4.34 9.43
C PRO A 177 2.15 5.71 8.93
N GLN A 178 3.46 5.81 8.68
CA GLN A 178 4.04 6.88 7.87
C GLN A 178 3.98 6.56 6.38
N LEU A 179 4.06 5.26 6.04
CA LEU A 179 3.95 4.74 4.68
C LEU A 179 2.86 3.66 4.63
N LEU A 180 1.85 3.90 3.81
CA LEU A 180 0.77 2.97 3.53
C LEU A 180 0.98 2.35 2.15
N LEU A 181 1.07 1.03 2.10
CA LEU A 181 1.19 0.25 0.86
C LEU A 181 -0.20 -0.26 0.45
N LEU A 182 -0.71 0.19 -0.71
CA LEU A 182 -2.00 -0.22 -1.25
C LEU A 182 -1.80 -1.13 -2.48
N ASP A 183 -2.25 -2.37 -2.40
CA ASP A 183 -2.11 -3.37 -3.47
C ASP A 183 -3.44 -3.51 -4.21
N GLU A 184 -3.58 -2.85 -5.37
CA GLU A 184 -4.77 -2.80 -6.22
C GLU A 184 -6.05 -2.40 -5.45
N PRO A 185 -6.09 -1.19 -4.83
CA PRO A 185 -7.23 -0.78 -4.01
C PRO A 185 -8.55 -0.70 -4.78
N SER A 186 -8.55 -0.42 -6.08
CA SER A 186 -9.77 -0.35 -6.91
C SER A 186 -10.26 -1.72 -7.42
N SER A 187 -9.45 -2.77 -7.29
CA SER A 187 -9.80 -4.09 -7.86
C SER A 187 -11.11 -4.63 -7.30
N GLY A 188 -12.06 -4.94 -8.19
CA GLY A 188 -13.38 -5.48 -7.84
C GLY A 188 -14.40 -4.45 -7.37
N LEU A 189 -14.07 -3.17 -7.37
CA LEU A 189 -14.98 -2.06 -7.07
C LEU A 189 -15.73 -1.63 -8.35
N ASN A 190 -16.94 -1.10 -8.17
CA ASN A 190 -17.65 -0.40 -9.25
C ASN A 190 -17.13 1.05 -9.37
N VAL A 191 -17.67 1.82 -10.33
CA VAL A 191 -17.20 3.19 -10.62
C VAL A 191 -17.40 4.13 -9.41
N GLU A 192 -18.55 4.06 -8.74
CA GLU A 192 -18.87 4.89 -7.59
C GLU A 192 -17.96 4.55 -6.39
N GLU A 193 -17.80 3.27 -6.09
CA GLU A 193 -16.89 2.80 -5.04
C GLU A 193 -15.41 3.16 -5.33
N THR A 194 -15.01 3.19 -6.61
CA THR A 194 -13.66 3.64 -7.02
C THR A 194 -13.50 5.14 -6.83
N ASP A 195 -14.54 5.91 -7.10
CA ASP A 195 -14.56 7.36 -6.84
C ASP A 195 -14.44 7.66 -5.34
N ASP A 196 -15.16 6.94 -4.50
CA ASP A 196 -15.05 7.05 -3.05
C ASP A 196 -13.63 6.67 -2.56
N MET A 197 -13.07 5.58 -3.09
CA MET A 197 -11.69 5.18 -2.80
C MET A 197 -10.68 6.28 -3.15
N ALA A 198 -10.88 6.98 -4.26
CA ALA A 198 -10.03 8.10 -4.64
C ALA A 198 -10.09 9.26 -3.63
N PHE A 199 -11.28 9.60 -3.13
CA PHE A 199 -11.46 10.60 -2.08
C PHE A 199 -10.73 10.19 -0.80
N TRP A 200 -10.95 8.97 -0.32
CA TRP A 200 -10.31 8.50 0.90
C TRP A 200 -8.77 8.47 0.79
N ILE A 201 -8.21 8.07 -0.36
CA ILE A 201 -6.75 8.13 -0.57
C ILE A 201 -6.24 9.57 -0.44
N GLN A 202 -6.95 10.56 -1.01
CA GLN A 202 -6.58 11.97 -0.90
C GLN A 202 -6.69 12.47 0.54
N ASP A 203 -7.78 12.18 1.25
CA ASP A 203 -7.98 12.57 2.63
C ASP A 203 -6.94 11.96 3.57
N ILE A 204 -6.56 10.70 3.36
CA ILE A 204 -5.49 10.02 4.10
C ILE A 204 -4.17 10.80 3.98
N VAL A 205 -3.83 11.27 2.78
CA VAL A 205 -2.61 12.03 2.58
C VAL A 205 -2.73 13.45 3.14
N GLN A 206 -3.84 14.14 2.88
CA GLN A 206 -4.01 15.55 3.24
C GLN A 206 -4.31 15.76 4.72
N GLU A 207 -5.15 14.93 5.33
CA GLU A 207 -5.58 15.10 6.72
C GLU A 207 -4.70 14.34 7.71
N LEU A 208 -4.23 13.14 7.34
CA LEU A 208 -3.40 12.33 8.23
C LEU A 208 -1.90 12.48 7.97
N GLY A 209 -1.49 13.10 6.85
CA GLY A 209 -0.09 13.23 6.45
C GLY A 209 0.58 11.90 6.12
N VAL A 210 -0.20 10.86 5.82
CA VAL A 210 0.31 9.54 5.49
C VAL A 210 0.78 9.52 4.04
N THR A 211 1.97 9.00 3.81
CA THR A 211 2.50 8.77 2.46
C THR A 211 1.90 7.49 1.89
N VAL A 212 1.46 7.51 0.65
CA VAL A 212 0.87 6.33 -0.01
C VAL A 212 1.77 5.86 -1.14
N LEU A 213 2.12 4.58 -1.11
CA LEU A 213 2.70 3.88 -2.24
C LEU A 213 1.71 2.81 -2.70
N MET A 214 1.22 2.90 -3.93
CA MET A 214 0.24 1.95 -4.42
C MET A 214 0.66 1.25 -5.71
N VAL A 215 0.16 0.03 -5.90
CA VAL A 215 0.15 -0.68 -7.18
C VAL A 215 -1.25 -0.56 -7.74
N GLU A 216 -1.36 -0.12 -8.98
CA GLU A 216 -2.66 0.01 -9.67
C GLU A 216 -2.55 -0.26 -11.16
N HIS A 217 -3.68 -0.64 -11.73
CA HIS A 217 -3.85 -0.82 -13.17
C HIS A 217 -5.04 -0.01 -13.72
N ASP A 218 -5.88 0.57 -12.86
CA ASP A 218 -6.93 1.52 -13.23
C ASP A 218 -6.33 2.92 -13.43
N MET A 219 -6.16 3.29 -14.71
CA MET A 219 -5.57 4.57 -15.07
C MET A 219 -6.45 5.77 -14.68
N SER A 220 -7.76 5.58 -14.46
CA SER A 220 -8.65 6.63 -13.97
C SER A 220 -8.31 7.00 -12.54
N LEU A 221 -8.22 6.00 -11.65
CA LEU A 221 -7.80 6.20 -10.27
C LEU A 221 -6.38 6.78 -10.20
N VAL A 222 -5.42 6.20 -10.96
CA VAL A 222 -4.03 6.67 -11.00
C VAL A 222 -3.96 8.15 -11.39
N SER A 223 -4.66 8.57 -12.44
CA SER A 223 -4.63 9.95 -12.92
C SER A 223 -5.23 10.95 -11.92
N ARG A 224 -6.14 10.49 -11.08
CA ARG A 224 -6.88 11.30 -10.13
C ARG A 224 -6.15 11.53 -8.82
N VAL A 225 -5.44 10.51 -8.32
CA VAL A 225 -4.85 10.56 -6.97
C VAL A 225 -3.34 10.63 -6.94
N SER A 226 -2.62 10.21 -8.01
CA SER A 226 -1.17 10.08 -7.96
C SER A 226 -0.46 11.38 -8.23
N ASP A 227 0.52 11.72 -7.41
CA ASP A 227 1.46 12.82 -7.66
C ASP A 227 2.55 12.38 -8.64
N ARG A 228 3.06 11.16 -8.47
CA ARG A 228 4.10 10.57 -9.31
C ARG A 228 3.80 9.10 -9.58
N VAL A 229 4.20 8.67 -10.77
CA VAL A 229 4.00 7.31 -11.27
C VAL A 229 5.31 6.76 -11.78
N VAL A 230 5.57 5.48 -11.54
CA VAL A 230 6.61 4.72 -12.21
C VAL A 230 5.98 3.57 -12.97
N ALA A 231 6.26 3.52 -14.27
CA ALA A 231 5.86 2.41 -15.13
C ALA A 231 6.95 1.34 -15.17
N MET A 232 6.54 0.09 -14.97
CA MET A 232 7.43 -1.07 -14.99
C MET A 232 7.03 -2.05 -16.08
N ASN A 233 8.03 -2.69 -16.68
CA ASN A 233 7.83 -3.85 -17.56
C ASN A 233 9.00 -4.82 -17.42
N GLN A 234 8.74 -6.11 -17.39
CA GLN A 234 9.76 -7.18 -17.29
C GLN A 234 10.81 -6.94 -16.19
N GLY A 235 10.35 -6.42 -15.04
CA GLY A 235 11.19 -6.17 -13.89
C GLY A 235 12.02 -4.88 -13.94
N GLN A 236 11.86 -4.03 -14.94
CA GLN A 236 12.62 -2.79 -15.13
C GLN A 236 11.70 -1.56 -15.11
N VAL A 237 12.24 -0.39 -14.80
CA VAL A 237 11.56 0.88 -14.93
C VAL A 237 11.60 1.32 -16.39
N LEU A 238 10.44 1.63 -16.97
CA LEU A 238 10.32 2.20 -18.32
C LEU A 238 10.33 3.74 -18.27
N ALA A 239 9.49 4.30 -17.42
CA ALA A 239 9.31 5.74 -17.27
C ALA A 239 8.94 6.10 -15.84
N MET A 240 9.25 7.33 -15.42
CA MET A 240 8.84 7.89 -14.15
C MET A 240 8.55 9.39 -14.32
N GLY A 241 7.41 9.84 -13.79
CA GLY A 241 6.99 11.24 -13.89
C GLY A 241 5.60 11.43 -13.31
N THR A 242 4.93 12.50 -13.73
CA THR A 242 3.51 12.71 -13.47
C THR A 242 2.66 11.63 -14.19
N PRO A 243 1.43 11.37 -13.75
CA PRO A 243 0.54 10.43 -14.43
C PRO A 243 0.43 10.71 -15.94
N ARG A 244 0.32 11.98 -16.33
CA ARG A 244 0.19 12.38 -17.73
C ARG A 244 1.46 12.10 -18.54
N GLU A 245 2.62 12.39 -18.00
CA GLU A 245 3.91 12.14 -18.68
C GLU A 245 4.09 10.64 -18.93
N VAL A 246 3.84 9.81 -17.92
CA VAL A 246 4.02 8.36 -18.00
C VAL A 246 2.99 7.73 -18.93
N GLN A 247 1.73 8.16 -18.91
CA GLN A 247 0.67 7.63 -19.78
C GLN A 247 0.89 7.96 -21.27
N THR A 248 1.61 9.03 -21.57
CA THR A 248 1.92 9.45 -22.94
C THR A 248 3.29 8.99 -23.43
N ASP A 249 4.07 8.32 -22.59
CA ASP A 249 5.38 7.79 -22.94
C ASP A 249 5.24 6.63 -23.95
N PRO A 250 5.92 6.69 -25.11
CA PRO A 250 5.82 5.67 -26.15
C PRO A 250 6.19 4.25 -25.68
N ALA A 251 7.21 4.11 -24.81
CA ALA A 251 7.63 2.81 -24.30
C ALA A 251 6.59 2.21 -23.33
N VAL A 252 5.88 3.06 -22.59
CA VAL A 252 4.78 2.62 -21.72
C VAL A 252 3.60 2.17 -22.55
N ILE A 253 3.20 2.95 -23.57
CA ILE A 253 2.11 2.61 -24.49
C ILE A 253 2.40 1.26 -25.18
N GLU A 254 3.61 1.07 -25.70
CA GLU A 254 4.03 -0.18 -26.33
C GLU A 254 3.95 -1.37 -25.36
N ALA A 255 4.39 -1.20 -24.11
CA ALA A 255 4.35 -2.25 -23.10
C ALA A 255 2.93 -2.72 -22.75
N TYR A 256 1.92 -1.83 -22.85
CA TYR A 256 0.51 -2.17 -22.59
C TYR A 256 -0.23 -2.71 -23.80
N LEU A 257 0.08 -2.21 -24.99
CA LEU A 257 -0.61 -2.61 -26.24
C LEU A 257 0.04 -3.83 -26.92
N GLY A 258 1.24 -4.21 -26.51
CA GLY A 258 2.11 -5.11 -27.25
C GLY A 258 2.81 -4.39 -28.41
N SER A 259 3.86 -4.99 -28.96
CA SER A 259 4.49 -4.43 -30.16
C SER A 259 3.50 -4.44 -31.32
N VAL A 260 3.57 -3.44 -32.21
CA VAL A 260 2.72 -3.36 -33.44
C VAL A 260 2.83 -4.64 -34.24
N ASP A 261 3.95 -5.34 -34.15
CA ASP A 261 4.20 -6.64 -34.82
C ASP A 261 3.39 -7.79 -34.20
N ASP A 262 3.13 -7.79 -32.89
CA ASP A 262 2.29 -8.81 -32.23
C ASP A 262 0.82 -8.63 -32.60
N VAL A 263 0.33 -7.40 -32.71
CA VAL A 263 -1.04 -7.10 -33.17
C VAL A 263 -1.21 -7.44 -34.66
N ALA A 264 -0.18 -7.27 -35.48
CA ALA A 264 -0.20 -7.64 -36.89
C ALA A 264 -0.20 -9.16 -37.10
N SER A 265 0.46 -9.92 -36.23
CA SER A 265 0.48 -11.39 -36.27
C SER A 265 -0.88 -12.03 -35.94
N LEU A 266 -1.68 -11.40 -35.07
CA LEU A 266 -3.03 -11.83 -34.71
C LEU A 266 -4.09 -11.54 -35.82
N ARG A 267 -3.76 -10.69 -36.79
CA ARG A 267 -4.64 -10.33 -37.92
C ARG A 267 -4.41 -11.15 -39.19
N ARG A 268 -3.51 -12.14 -39.21
CA ARG A 268 -3.37 -13.04 -40.34
C ARG A 268 -4.46 -14.12 -40.26
N PRO A 269 -5.45 -14.13 -41.18
CA PRO A 269 -6.38 -15.26 -41.30
C PRO A 269 -5.62 -16.51 -41.74
N ALA A 270 -6.02 -17.65 -41.15
CA ALA A 270 -5.54 -18.97 -41.52
C ALA A 270 -5.95 -19.38 -42.95
#